data_5922fa4cb951cc3c1447102c68423f2a
#
_entry.id   5922fa4cb951cc3c1447102c68423f2a
#
_cell.length_a   1.000
_cell.length_b   1.000
_cell.length_c   1.000
_cell.angle_alpha   90.00
_cell.angle_beta   90.00
_cell.angle_gamma   90.00
#
_symmetry.space_group_name_H-M   'P 1'
#
loop_
_entity.id
_entity.type
_entity.pdbx_description
1 polymer ?
#
loop_
_entity_poly.entity_id
_entity_poly.type
_entity_poly.pdbx_seq_one_letter_code
_entity_poly.pdbx_strand_id
1 'polypeptide(L)'
;MSHGLLIVVHSRTGAARAMAEAAAAGAAIERELPTRLLAAEAAGPDDLLAAGGYLFAAPENLAALSGAMKDFFDRCYYPVLDRLNGRPYAALIAAGSDGTGAARQLARIATGWRLRAVAEPLIVVTGAQTPEAILAPKHLPAPDLARCEALGAALATGLAGGIF
;
A
#
# COMPACT_ATOMS: atom_id res chain seq x y z
N MET A 1 -9.94 -20.64 6.88
CA MET A 1 -8.90 -19.84 7.56
C MET A 1 -8.93 -18.43 7.02
N SER A 2 -9.01 -17.44 7.87
CA SER A 2 -8.93 -16.07 7.41
C SER A 2 -7.48 -15.79 7.01
N HIS A 3 -7.27 -15.54 5.74
CA HIS A 3 -5.99 -15.05 5.25
C HIS A 3 -5.85 -13.58 5.69
N GLY A 4 -4.72 -13.23 6.28
CA GLY A 4 -4.48 -11.90 6.83
C GLY A 4 -4.34 -10.77 5.82
N LEU A 5 -4.13 -9.57 6.33
CA LEU A 5 -3.81 -8.38 5.54
C LEU A 5 -2.28 -8.25 5.41
N LEU A 6 -1.80 -8.10 4.18
CA LEU A 6 -0.39 -7.78 3.91
C LEU A 6 -0.28 -6.32 3.48
N ILE A 7 0.51 -5.56 4.22
CA ILE A 7 0.89 -4.18 3.88
C ILE A 7 2.33 -4.22 3.38
N VAL A 8 2.52 -3.83 2.12
CA VAL A 8 3.86 -3.72 1.52
C VAL A 8 4.19 -2.26 1.35
N VAL A 9 5.33 -1.82 1.88
CA VAL A 9 5.72 -0.42 1.88
C VAL A 9 7.12 -0.22 1.34
N HIS A 10 7.30 0.80 0.52
CA HIS A 10 8.58 1.44 0.28
C HIS A 10 8.46 2.91 0.64
N SER A 11 9.47 3.45 1.32
CA SER A 11 9.52 4.84 1.70
C SER A 11 10.96 5.33 1.65
N ARG A 12 11.14 6.52 1.12
CA ARG A 12 12.48 7.13 1.00
C ARG A 12 12.73 8.17 2.09
N THR A 13 11.72 8.99 2.38
CA THR A 13 11.84 10.11 3.32
C THR A 13 10.83 10.05 4.46
N GLY A 14 10.07 8.96 4.56
CA GLY A 14 9.21 8.68 5.70
C GLY A 14 7.71 8.87 5.47
N ALA A 15 7.28 9.56 4.41
CA ALA A 15 5.83 9.81 4.20
C ALA A 15 5.04 8.52 3.99
N ALA A 16 5.42 7.70 3.00
CA ALA A 16 4.72 6.44 2.72
C ALA A 16 4.81 5.48 3.92
N ARG A 17 5.93 5.49 4.64
CA ARG A 17 6.10 4.70 5.86
C ARG A 17 5.09 5.09 6.93
N ALA A 18 4.96 6.39 7.20
CA ALA A 18 4.00 6.89 8.18
C ALA A 18 2.56 6.52 7.80
N MET A 19 2.22 6.61 6.52
CA MET A 19 0.91 6.21 6.01
C MET A 19 0.66 4.71 6.25
N ALA A 20 1.64 3.86 5.93
CA ALA A 20 1.53 2.41 6.11
C ALA A 20 1.42 2.00 7.59
N GLU A 21 2.20 2.64 8.46
CA GLU A 21 2.15 2.40 9.90
C GLU A 21 0.81 2.82 10.50
N ALA A 22 0.26 3.95 10.07
CA ALA A 22 -1.07 4.39 10.47
C ALA A 22 -2.14 3.38 10.03
N ALA A 23 -2.06 2.88 8.81
CA ALA A 23 -2.99 1.86 8.32
C ALA A 23 -2.85 0.55 9.10
N ALA A 24 -1.63 0.14 9.43
CA ALA A 24 -1.40 -1.06 10.26
C ALA A 24 -2.00 -0.90 11.66
N ALA A 25 -1.87 0.30 12.26
CA ALA A 25 -2.49 0.60 13.55
C ALA A 25 -4.03 0.52 13.47
N GLY A 26 -4.62 1.02 12.38
CA GLY A 26 -6.06 0.90 12.16
C GLY A 26 -6.51 -0.55 11.98
N ALA A 27 -5.74 -1.34 11.23
CA ALA A 27 -6.05 -2.75 11.01
C ALA A 27 -5.99 -3.59 12.29
N ALA A 28 -5.25 -3.15 13.30
CA ALA A 28 -5.12 -3.84 14.59
C ALA A 28 -6.45 -3.88 15.39
N ILE A 29 -7.49 -3.19 14.95
CA ILE A 29 -8.86 -3.32 15.53
C ILE A 29 -9.37 -4.77 15.40
N GLU A 30 -8.99 -5.46 14.33
CA GLU A 30 -9.37 -6.86 14.09
C GLU A 30 -8.29 -7.78 14.66
N ARG A 31 -8.39 -8.07 15.95
CA ARG A 31 -7.37 -8.80 16.71
C ARG A 31 -7.11 -10.21 16.18
N GLU A 32 -8.12 -10.84 15.59
CA GLU A 32 -8.03 -12.21 15.07
C GLU A 32 -7.51 -12.25 13.63
N LEU A 33 -7.39 -11.10 12.97
CA LEU A 33 -6.88 -11.03 11.60
C LEU A 33 -5.37 -10.72 11.62
N PRO A 34 -4.52 -11.65 11.19
CA PRO A 34 -3.09 -11.35 11.08
C PRO A 34 -2.84 -10.18 10.12
N THR A 35 -2.15 -9.16 10.60
CA THR A 35 -1.72 -8.03 9.76
C THR A 35 -0.19 -7.98 9.78
N ARG A 36 0.41 -8.01 8.59
CA ARG A 36 1.87 -7.95 8.42
C ARG A 36 2.24 -6.72 7.64
N LEU A 37 3.24 -5.99 8.11
CA LEU A 37 3.82 -4.82 7.43
C LEU A 37 5.25 -5.18 7.02
N LEU A 38 5.51 -5.23 5.72
CA LEU A 38 6.80 -5.60 5.16
C LEU A 38 7.33 -4.50 4.24
N ALA A 39 8.64 -4.29 4.29
CA ALA A 39 9.31 -3.48 3.29
C ALA A 39 9.24 -4.16 1.91
N ALA A 40 9.10 -3.38 0.84
CA ALA A 40 9.02 -3.91 -0.52
C ALA A 40 10.23 -4.77 -0.89
N GLU A 41 11.40 -4.41 -0.38
CA GLU A 41 12.64 -5.16 -0.61
C GLU A 41 12.65 -6.52 0.07
N ALA A 42 11.91 -6.69 1.15
CA ALA A 42 11.85 -7.93 1.93
C ALA A 42 10.65 -8.81 1.54
N ALA A 43 9.57 -8.21 1.04
CA ALA A 43 8.37 -8.94 0.64
C ALA A 43 8.60 -9.76 -0.63
N GLY A 44 7.99 -10.93 -0.69
CA GLY A 44 8.12 -11.84 -1.81
C GLY A 44 6.83 -12.56 -2.19
N PRO A 45 6.91 -13.46 -3.18
CA PRO A 45 5.73 -14.20 -3.65
C PRO A 45 4.99 -14.97 -2.55
N ASP A 46 5.72 -15.61 -1.64
CA ASP A 46 5.11 -16.40 -0.57
C ASP A 46 4.29 -15.53 0.39
N ASP A 47 4.73 -14.29 0.64
CA ASP A 47 3.98 -13.35 1.46
C ASP A 47 2.64 -12.97 0.80
N LEU A 48 2.68 -12.74 -0.52
CA LEU A 48 1.46 -12.46 -1.30
C LEU A 48 0.50 -13.64 -1.29
N LEU A 49 1.01 -14.86 -1.48
CA LEU A 49 0.19 -16.06 -1.53
C LEU A 49 -0.49 -16.35 -0.17
N ALA A 50 0.21 -16.07 0.93
CA ALA A 50 -0.30 -16.29 2.28
C ALA A 50 -1.37 -15.28 2.73
N ALA A 51 -1.46 -14.11 2.09
CA ALA A 51 -2.39 -13.05 2.48
C ALA A 51 -3.72 -13.14 1.76
N GLY A 52 -4.79 -12.68 2.39
CA GLY A 52 -6.12 -12.61 1.79
C GLY A 52 -6.45 -11.26 1.16
N GLY A 53 -5.69 -10.22 1.51
CA GLY A 53 -5.85 -8.87 0.96
C GLY A 53 -4.58 -8.04 1.12
N TYR A 54 -4.52 -6.92 0.42
CA TYR A 54 -3.29 -6.16 0.28
C TYR A 54 -3.50 -4.67 0.46
N LEU A 55 -2.49 -4.01 1.03
CA LEU A 55 -2.35 -2.57 1.02
C LEU A 55 -0.93 -2.25 0.52
N PHE A 56 -0.82 -1.53 -0.59
CA PHE A 56 0.46 -1.14 -1.15
C PHE A 56 0.70 0.34 -0.88
N ALA A 57 1.82 0.66 -0.24
CA ALA A 57 2.18 2.02 0.15
C ALA A 57 3.52 2.42 -0.46
N ALA A 58 3.55 3.47 -1.26
CA ALA A 58 4.76 3.91 -1.93
C ALA A 58 4.72 5.41 -2.23
N PRO A 59 5.90 6.06 -2.39
CA PRO A 59 5.95 7.40 -2.92
C PRO A 59 5.82 7.40 -4.45
N GLU A 60 5.28 8.50 -4.98
CA GLU A 60 5.44 8.83 -6.38
C GLU A 60 6.80 9.52 -6.59
N ASN A 61 7.62 8.92 -7.42
CA ASN A 61 8.91 9.47 -7.84
C ASN A 61 8.91 9.61 -9.35
N LEU A 62 9.16 10.82 -9.85
CA LEU A 62 9.23 11.08 -11.30
C LEU A 62 7.97 10.55 -12.04
N ALA A 63 6.81 10.88 -11.51
CA ALA A 63 5.48 10.52 -12.04
C ALA A 63 5.17 9.01 -12.06
N ALA A 64 5.90 8.20 -11.31
CA ALA A 64 5.74 6.74 -11.27
C ALA A 64 5.89 6.21 -9.83
N LEU A 65 5.62 4.93 -9.63
CA LEU A 65 5.99 4.26 -8.39
C LEU A 65 7.50 4.33 -8.17
N SER A 66 7.92 4.39 -6.92
CA SER A 66 9.34 4.29 -6.58
C SER A 66 9.96 3.01 -7.13
N GLY A 67 11.25 3.07 -7.46
CA GLY A 67 11.95 1.93 -8.07
C GLY A 67 11.90 0.66 -7.22
N ALA A 68 12.03 0.76 -5.90
CA ALA A 68 11.97 -0.40 -5.01
C ALA A 68 10.57 -1.04 -4.98
N MET A 69 9.49 -0.25 -5.03
CA MET A 69 8.14 -0.80 -5.12
C MET A 69 7.91 -1.44 -6.50
N LYS A 70 8.39 -0.82 -7.56
CA LYS A 70 8.29 -1.42 -8.90
C LYS A 70 9.07 -2.72 -8.99
N ASP A 71 10.28 -2.76 -8.41
CA ASP A 71 11.08 -3.99 -8.34
C ASP A 71 10.35 -5.12 -7.59
N PHE A 72 9.68 -4.80 -6.49
CA PHE A 72 8.82 -5.77 -5.79
C PHE A 72 7.77 -6.37 -6.73
N PHE A 73 7.06 -5.53 -7.48
CA PHE A 73 6.07 -6.02 -8.44
C PHE A 73 6.72 -6.85 -9.54
N ASP A 74 7.86 -6.42 -10.08
CA ASP A 74 8.58 -7.17 -11.13
C ASP A 74 9.01 -8.55 -10.64
N ARG A 75 9.57 -8.65 -9.44
CA ARG A 75 10.02 -9.93 -8.84
C ARG A 75 8.87 -10.89 -8.56
N CYS A 76 7.73 -10.36 -8.17
CA CYS A 76 6.61 -11.17 -7.72
C CYS A 76 5.61 -11.49 -8.83
N TYR A 77 5.60 -10.75 -9.95
CA TYR A 77 4.50 -10.74 -10.89
C TYR A 77 4.17 -12.14 -11.42
N TYR A 78 5.14 -12.79 -12.02
CA TYR A 78 4.92 -14.12 -12.64
C TYR A 78 4.77 -15.26 -11.61
N PRO A 79 5.54 -15.29 -10.52
CA PRO A 79 5.36 -16.32 -9.50
C PRO A 79 3.95 -16.41 -8.90
N VAL A 80 3.20 -15.28 -8.85
CA VAL A 80 1.85 -15.28 -8.29
C VAL A 80 0.75 -15.09 -9.32
N LEU A 81 1.10 -15.00 -10.61
CA LEU A 81 0.13 -14.79 -11.68
C LEU A 81 -0.95 -15.88 -11.66
N ASP A 82 -2.20 -15.46 -11.81
CA ASP A 82 -3.40 -16.30 -11.75
C ASP A 82 -3.66 -16.99 -10.39
N ARG A 83 -2.94 -16.59 -9.34
CA ARG A 83 -3.07 -17.19 -8.01
C ARG A 83 -3.68 -16.24 -6.96
N LEU A 84 -3.88 -14.97 -7.31
CA LEU A 84 -4.40 -13.93 -6.41
C LEU A 84 -5.78 -13.43 -6.84
N ASN A 85 -6.42 -14.05 -7.81
CA ASN A 85 -7.62 -13.55 -8.47
C ASN A 85 -8.73 -13.20 -7.48
N GLY A 86 -9.25 -11.97 -7.59
CA GLY A 86 -10.37 -11.48 -6.79
C GLY A 86 -10.01 -10.99 -5.38
N ARG A 87 -8.77 -11.17 -4.93
CA ARG A 87 -8.38 -10.67 -3.60
C ARG A 87 -8.45 -9.15 -3.54
N PRO A 88 -8.94 -8.59 -2.43
CA PRO A 88 -9.10 -7.15 -2.29
C PRO A 88 -7.76 -6.43 -2.11
N TYR A 89 -7.67 -5.22 -2.63
CA TYR A 89 -6.53 -4.34 -2.35
C TYR A 89 -6.92 -2.88 -2.28
N ALA A 90 -6.07 -2.09 -1.65
CA ALA A 90 -6.07 -0.64 -1.69
C ALA A 90 -4.65 -0.10 -1.81
N ALA A 91 -4.52 1.19 -2.09
CA ALA A 91 -3.25 1.86 -2.31
C ALA A 91 -3.11 3.13 -1.48
N LEU A 92 -1.91 3.36 -0.94
CA LEU A 92 -1.47 4.59 -0.30
C LEU A 92 -0.32 5.18 -1.11
N ILE A 93 -0.48 6.41 -1.56
CA ILE A 93 0.53 7.11 -2.36
C ILE A 93 0.93 8.41 -1.66
N ALA A 94 2.22 8.60 -1.44
CA ALA A 94 2.78 9.86 -0.99
C ALA A 94 3.41 10.59 -2.19
N ALA A 95 3.04 11.84 -2.41
CA ALA A 95 3.51 12.61 -3.56
C ALA A 95 3.93 14.02 -3.17
N GLY A 96 4.84 14.62 -3.92
CA GLY A 96 5.20 16.01 -3.78
C GLY A 96 4.13 16.94 -4.32
N SER A 97 3.57 16.63 -5.48
CA SER A 97 2.63 17.53 -6.18
C SER A 97 1.39 16.84 -6.74
N ASP A 98 1.44 15.55 -7.12
CA ASP A 98 0.33 14.90 -7.83
C ASP A 98 -0.03 13.54 -7.24
N GLY A 99 0.72 12.48 -7.54
CA GLY A 99 0.46 11.11 -7.09
C GLY A 99 -0.36 10.26 -8.05
N THR A 100 -1.05 10.86 -9.02
CA THR A 100 -1.94 10.12 -9.93
C THR A 100 -1.18 9.19 -10.88
N GLY A 101 0.05 9.53 -11.26
CA GLY A 101 0.89 8.68 -12.10
C GLY A 101 1.23 7.35 -11.42
N ALA A 102 1.68 7.41 -10.18
CA ALA A 102 1.98 6.22 -9.37
C ALA A 102 0.71 5.41 -9.09
N ALA A 103 -0.39 6.07 -8.72
CA ALA A 103 -1.67 5.41 -8.46
C ALA A 103 -2.17 4.64 -9.70
N ARG A 104 -2.07 5.26 -10.87
CA ARG A 104 -2.48 4.62 -12.14
C ARG A 104 -1.61 3.43 -12.48
N GLN A 105 -0.30 3.55 -12.31
CA GLN A 105 0.65 2.46 -12.56
C GLN A 105 0.36 1.27 -11.63
N LEU A 106 0.16 1.52 -10.34
CA LEU A 106 -0.16 0.48 -9.37
C LEU A 106 -1.47 -0.22 -9.73
N ALA A 107 -2.51 0.53 -10.05
CA ALA A 107 -3.81 -0.03 -10.44
C ALA A 107 -3.70 -0.93 -11.68
N ARG A 108 -2.88 -0.54 -12.66
CA ARG A 108 -2.65 -1.35 -13.86
C ARG A 108 -1.97 -2.68 -13.53
N ILE A 109 -0.96 -2.67 -12.65
CA ILE A 109 -0.27 -3.89 -12.20
C ILE A 109 -1.25 -4.79 -11.43
N ALA A 110 -2.00 -4.22 -10.49
CA ALA A 110 -3.00 -4.94 -9.71
C ALA A 110 -4.08 -5.59 -10.59
N THR A 111 -4.49 -4.91 -11.66
CA THR A 111 -5.41 -5.46 -12.65
C THR A 111 -4.81 -6.68 -13.35
N GLY A 112 -3.51 -6.67 -13.64
CA GLY A 112 -2.82 -7.85 -14.19
C GLY A 112 -2.86 -9.05 -13.27
N TRP A 113 -2.77 -8.85 -11.97
CA TRP A 113 -2.96 -9.88 -10.94
C TRP A 113 -4.43 -10.21 -10.68
N ARG A 114 -5.36 -9.54 -11.35
CA ARG A 114 -6.81 -9.67 -11.16
C ARG A 114 -7.25 -9.41 -9.72
N LEU A 115 -6.55 -8.49 -9.04
CA LEU A 115 -6.97 -7.99 -7.75
C LEU A 115 -8.18 -7.08 -7.90
N ARG A 116 -8.97 -6.98 -6.84
CA ARG A 116 -10.15 -6.12 -6.79
C ARG A 116 -9.89 -4.90 -5.94
N ALA A 117 -9.91 -3.71 -6.54
CA ALA A 117 -9.82 -2.46 -5.79
C ALA A 117 -11.06 -2.30 -4.91
N VAL A 118 -10.88 -2.10 -3.62
CA VAL A 118 -11.99 -1.93 -2.66
C VAL A 118 -12.08 -0.52 -2.10
N ALA A 119 -11.16 0.36 -2.50
CA ALA A 119 -11.17 1.78 -2.18
C ALA A 119 -10.45 2.55 -3.29
N GLU A 120 -10.77 3.82 -3.43
CA GLU A 120 -9.98 4.73 -4.26
C GLU A 120 -8.57 4.87 -3.67
N PRO A 121 -7.54 5.09 -4.52
CA PRO A 121 -6.20 5.36 -4.01
C PRO A 121 -6.20 6.55 -3.05
N LEU A 122 -5.62 6.39 -1.88
CA LEU A 122 -5.45 7.48 -0.93
C LEU A 122 -4.12 8.16 -1.20
N ILE A 123 -4.19 9.38 -1.73
CA ILE A 123 -3.01 10.17 -2.09
C ILE A 123 -2.83 11.28 -1.07
N VAL A 124 -1.64 11.37 -0.49
CA VAL A 124 -1.24 12.49 0.37
C VAL A 124 -0.21 13.32 -0.38
N VAL A 125 -0.53 14.58 -0.63
CA VAL A 125 0.36 15.53 -1.31
C VAL A 125 1.10 16.34 -0.24
N THR A 126 2.43 16.21 -0.21
CA THR A 126 3.26 16.86 0.79
C THR A 126 3.60 18.32 0.45
N GLY A 127 3.46 18.72 -0.82
CA GLY A 127 3.82 20.04 -1.31
C GLY A 127 5.33 20.27 -1.48
N ALA A 128 6.14 19.22 -1.34
CA ALA A 128 7.59 19.33 -1.51
C ALA A 128 7.94 19.52 -2.99
N GLN A 129 8.50 20.70 -3.32
CA GLN A 129 8.76 21.13 -4.70
C GLN A 129 10.23 21.42 -4.99
N THR A 130 11.06 21.53 -3.95
CA THR A 130 12.51 21.77 -4.11
C THR A 130 13.29 20.50 -3.78
N PRO A 131 14.51 20.32 -4.30
CA PRO A 131 15.33 19.15 -3.95
C PRO A 131 15.51 18.97 -2.45
N GLU A 132 15.73 20.06 -1.71
CA GLU A 132 15.88 20.04 -0.25
C GLU A 132 14.61 19.53 0.43
N ALA A 133 13.44 20.05 0.05
CA ALA A 133 12.17 19.65 0.62
C ALA A 133 11.80 18.21 0.23
N ILE A 134 12.10 17.80 -1.01
CA ILE A 134 11.84 16.45 -1.51
C ILE A 134 12.68 15.41 -0.75
N LEU A 135 13.94 15.72 -0.47
CA LEU A 135 14.85 14.81 0.20
C LEU A 135 14.78 14.88 1.74
N ALA A 136 14.13 15.88 2.30
CA ALA A 136 13.99 16.03 3.74
C ALA A 136 13.03 14.96 4.33
N PRO A 137 13.25 14.56 5.60
CA PRO A 137 12.29 13.73 6.31
C PRO A 137 10.90 14.35 6.30
N LYS A 138 9.87 13.51 6.12
CA LYS A 138 8.48 13.97 6.06
C LYS A 138 7.75 13.71 7.37
N HIS A 139 6.93 14.68 7.74
CA HIS A 139 6.01 14.59 8.86
C HIS A 139 4.62 14.93 8.35
N LEU A 140 3.73 13.94 8.33
CA LEU A 140 2.40 14.13 7.78
C LEU A 140 1.44 14.72 8.81
N PRO A 141 0.49 15.57 8.38
CA PRO A 141 -0.55 16.09 9.25
C PRO A 141 -1.39 14.99 9.86
N ALA A 142 -1.86 15.17 11.10
CA ALA A 142 -2.71 14.20 11.78
C ALA A 142 -3.98 13.80 11.00
N PRO A 143 -4.68 14.72 10.30
CA PRO A 143 -5.83 14.34 9.47
C PRO A 143 -5.50 13.35 8.36
N ASP A 144 -4.33 13.46 7.72
CA ASP A 144 -3.91 12.52 6.68
C ASP A 144 -3.61 11.14 7.27
N LEU A 145 -2.93 11.09 8.41
CA LEU A 145 -2.68 9.83 9.11
C LEU A 145 -3.98 9.17 9.58
N ALA A 146 -4.96 9.95 10.05
CA ALA A 146 -6.27 9.44 10.43
C ALA A 146 -7.00 8.79 9.24
N ARG A 147 -6.89 9.34 8.04
CA ARG A 147 -7.45 8.74 6.82
C ARG A 147 -6.78 7.40 6.50
N CYS A 148 -5.48 7.30 6.66
CA CYS A 148 -4.74 6.04 6.46
C CYS A 148 -5.15 4.99 7.50
N GLU A 149 -5.28 5.39 8.75
CA GLU A 149 -5.74 4.53 9.84
C GLU A 149 -7.15 3.99 9.55
N ALA A 150 -8.06 4.87 9.14
CA ALA A 150 -9.43 4.48 8.78
C ALA A 150 -9.46 3.48 7.61
N LEU A 151 -8.61 3.67 6.60
CA LEU A 151 -8.51 2.73 5.48
C LEU A 151 -8.00 1.36 5.94
N GLY A 152 -6.99 1.32 6.79
CA GLY A 152 -6.48 0.07 7.35
C GLY A 152 -7.52 -0.68 8.15
N ALA A 153 -8.27 0.03 9.00
CA ALA A 153 -9.38 -0.53 9.77
C ALA A 153 -10.48 -1.09 8.85
N ALA A 154 -10.89 -0.35 7.82
CA ALA A 154 -11.91 -0.79 6.88
C ALA A 154 -11.49 -2.05 6.11
N LEU A 155 -10.23 -2.12 5.67
CA LEU A 155 -9.71 -3.32 4.99
C LEU A 155 -9.71 -4.53 5.92
N ALA A 156 -9.23 -4.37 7.13
CA ALA A 156 -9.18 -5.46 8.11
C ALA A 156 -10.59 -5.95 8.46
N THR A 157 -11.52 -5.05 8.74
CA THR A 157 -12.91 -5.40 9.04
C THR A 157 -13.59 -6.08 7.87
N GLY A 158 -13.37 -5.61 6.65
CA GLY A 158 -13.91 -6.23 5.45
C GLY A 158 -13.39 -7.65 5.22
N LEU A 159 -12.09 -7.86 5.44
CA LEU A 159 -11.46 -9.18 5.34
C LEU A 159 -11.97 -10.13 6.45
N ALA A 160 -11.99 -9.67 7.70
CA ALA A 160 -12.45 -10.48 8.83
C ALA A 160 -13.93 -10.86 8.69
N GLY A 161 -14.74 -9.95 8.15
CA GLY A 161 -16.18 -10.17 7.93
C GLY A 161 -16.53 -10.90 6.63
N GLY A 162 -15.55 -11.22 5.80
CA GLY A 162 -15.82 -11.87 4.51
C GLY A 162 -16.65 -11.02 3.55
N ILE A 163 -16.49 -9.69 3.61
CA ILE A 163 -17.22 -8.73 2.78
C ILE A 163 -16.60 -8.63 1.39
N PHE A 164 -15.31 -8.87 1.29
CA PHE A 164 -14.53 -8.77 0.05
C PHE A 164 -14.36 -10.11 -0.66
#